data_117fdbc4763b786c99e289407ff12aef
#
_entry.id   117fdbc4763b786c99e289407ff12aef
#
_cell.length_a   1.000
_cell.length_b   1.000
_cell.length_c   1.000
_cell.angle_alpha   90.00
_cell.angle_beta   90.00
_cell.angle_gamma   90.00
#
_symmetry.space_group_name_H-M   'P 1'
#
loop_
_entity.id
_entity.type
_entity.pdbx_description
1 polymer ?
#
loop_
_entity_poly.entity_id
_entity_poly.type
_entity_poly.pdbx_seq_one_letter_code
_entity_poly.pdbx_strand_id
1 'polypeptide(L)'
;MDYSVSSKQVTVPANDFICRYRDVERMAALCGQCPSHGNSWGCPPYAFDPETVSNGFKTVTLMGTTIEFDEATRAECTTPEMSRTMATRAMQEVWKTILPELYEKERQVKGSRCFTWRCTLCPEGCTRPEGRPCRHPDRLRYSLEAVGFDVTAAAHDLLGIDLEWSSDGKLTKHITIVTALFCR
;
A
#
# COMPACT_ATOMS: atom_id res chain seq x y z
N MET A 1 22.85 -7.38 2.63
CA MET A 1 21.66 -6.50 2.58
C MET A 1 21.21 -6.30 4.01
N ASP A 2 21.54 -5.16 4.56
CA ASP A 2 21.20 -4.86 5.95
C ASP A 2 20.22 -3.70 6.00
N TYR A 3 19.09 -3.95 6.66
CA TYR A 3 18.05 -2.96 6.92
C TYR A 3 17.39 -3.22 8.27
N SER A 4 16.89 -2.17 8.88
CA SER A 4 16.02 -2.27 10.04
C SER A 4 14.56 -2.07 9.64
N VAL A 5 13.66 -2.63 10.44
CA VAL A 5 12.21 -2.50 10.23
C VAL A 5 11.58 -1.91 11.49
N SER A 6 10.81 -0.86 11.33
CA SER A 6 10.04 -0.25 12.41
C SER A 6 8.60 -0.02 11.95
N SER A 7 7.66 0.02 12.90
CA SER A 7 6.26 0.24 12.58
C SER A 7 5.65 1.27 13.51
N LYS A 8 4.79 2.12 12.94
CA LYS A 8 3.93 3.07 13.67
C LYS A 8 2.49 2.83 13.28
N GLN A 9 1.57 3.06 14.20
CA GLN A 9 0.14 3.00 13.92
C GLN A 9 -0.62 4.05 14.72
N VAL A 10 -1.77 4.47 14.17
CA VAL A 10 -2.71 5.39 14.82
C VAL A 10 -4.13 5.01 14.41
N THR A 11 -5.07 5.19 15.34
CA THR A 11 -6.49 5.00 15.05
C THR A 11 -7.20 6.34 15.11
N VAL A 12 -7.97 6.65 14.06
CA VAL A 12 -8.72 7.89 13.91
C VAL A 12 -10.17 7.61 13.51
N PRO A 13 -11.13 8.55 13.70
CA PRO A 13 -12.46 8.43 13.14
C PRO A 13 -12.43 8.29 11.61
N ALA A 14 -13.22 7.36 11.06
CA ALA A 14 -13.22 7.10 9.62
C ALA A 14 -13.67 8.31 8.79
N ASN A 15 -14.66 9.06 9.28
CA ASN A 15 -15.13 10.26 8.60
C ASN A 15 -14.03 11.32 8.49
N ASP A 16 -13.26 11.54 9.56
CA ASP A 16 -12.16 12.51 9.56
C ASP A 16 -11.06 12.10 8.57
N PHE A 17 -10.72 10.80 8.58
CA PHE A 17 -9.74 10.25 7.64
C PHE A 17 -10.20 10.41 6.19
N ILE A 18 -11.45 10.06 5.90
CA ILE A 18 -12.05 10.15 4.57
C ILE A 18 -12.09 11.60 4.09
N CYS A 19 -12.64 12.52 4.89
CA CYS A 19 -12.75 13.94 4.52
C CYS A 19 -11.38 14.59 4.27
N ARG A 20 -10.35 14.17 5.01
CA ARG A 20 -9.05 14.84 4.96
C ARG A 20 -8.12 14.28 3.88
N TYR A 21 -8.19 12.99 3.62
CA TYR A 21 -7.18 12.31 2.79
C TYR A 21 -7.74 11.67 1.52
N ARG A 22 -9.06 11.74 1.25
CA ARG A 22 -9.60 11.20 0.01
C ARG A 22 -9.63 12.27 -1.08
N ASP A 23 -8.98 11.96 -2.20
CA ASP A 23 -8.99 12.74 -3.44
C ASP A 23 -8.94 11.73 -4.61
N VAL A 24 -10.12 11.22 -4.99
CA VAL A 24 -10.24 10.15 -5.98
C VAL A 24 -9.72 10.61 -7.35
N GLU A 25 -10.00 11.84 -7.76
CA GLU A 25 -9.59 12.37 -9.06
C GLU A 25 -8.06 12.46 -9.16
N ARG A 26 -7.42 13.07 -8.16
CA ARG A 26 -5.96 13.20 -8.12
C ARG A 26 -5.29 11.83 -8.05
N MET A 27 -5.78 10.93 -7.18
CA MET A 27 -5.20 9.59 -7.02
C MET A 27 -5.40 8.73 -8.27
N ALA A 28 -6.53 8.84 -8.96
CA ALA A 28 -6.76 8.17 -10.23
C ALA A 28 -5.77 8.63 -11.31
N ALA A 29 -5.48 9.94 -11.39
CA ALA A 29 -4.48 10.49 -12.31
C ALA A 29 -3.07 9.94 -12.04
N LEU A 30 -2.67 9.82 -10.76
CA LEU A 30 -1.39 9.22 -10.36
C LEU A 30 -1.36 7.71 -10.66
N CYS A 31 -2.42 6.98 -10.33
CA CYS A 31 -2.56 5.57 -10.65
C CYS A 31 -2.50 5.30 -12.16
N GLY A 32 -2.99 6.21 -12.99
CA GLY A 32 -2.92 6.11 -14.45
C GLY A 32 -1.50 6.05 -15.00
N GLN A 33 -0.51 6.56 -14.25
CA GLN A 33 0.92 6.51 -14.60
C GLN A 33 1.64 5.27 -14.04
N CYS A 34 0.96 4.46 -13.21
CA CYS A 34 1.54 3.30 -12.59
C CYS A 34 1.55 2.08 -13.53
N PRO A 35 2.65 1.29 -13.60
CA PRO A 35 2.69 0.06 -14.40
C PRO A 35 1.63 -0.98 -14.02
N SER A 36 1.08 -0.91 -12.82
CA SER A 36 0.02 -1.82 -12.35
C SER A 36 -1.39 -1.40 -12.78
N HIS A 37 -1.55 -0.20 -13.35
CA HIS A 37 -2.84 0.30 -13.84
C HIS A 37 -3.38 -0.62 -14.95
N GLY A 38 -4.62 -1.09 -14.80
CA GLY A 38 -5.22 -2.03 -15.75
C GLY A 38 -4.66 -3.46 -15.71
N ASN A 39 -3.55 -3.69 -15.01
CA ASN A 39 -2.83 -4.97 -14.98
C ASN A 39 -3.09 -5.83 -13.74
N SER A 40 -3.83 -5.30 -12.76
CA SER A 40 -4.21 -6.02 -11.54
C SER A 40 -5.66 -5.72 -11.17
N TRP A 41 -6.40 -6.73 -10.72
CA TRP A 41 -7.76 -6.53 -10.20
C TRP A 41 -7.80 -5.70 -8.91
N GLY A 42 -6.67 -5.57 -8.22
CA GLY A 42 -6.50 -4.68 -7.07
C GLY A 42 -6.21 -3.22 -7.43
N CYS A 43 -6.07 -2.90 -8.73
CA CYS A 43 -5.73 -1.57 -9.23
C CYS A 43 -6.83 -1.01 -10.15
N PRO A 44 -6.96 0.33 -10.33
CA PRO A 44 -7.91 0.90 -11.28
C PRO A 44 -7.54 0.56 -12.75
N PRO A 45 -8.43 0.82 -13.74
CA PRO A 45 -9.78 1.37 -13.60
C PRO A 45 -10.75 0.32 -13.05
N TYR A 46 -11.72 0.76 -12.26
CA TYR A 46 -12.77 -0.11 -11.70
C TYR A 46 -14.09 0.06 -12.45
N ALA A 47 -14.91 -1.01 -12.48
CA ALA A 47 -16.29 -0.95 -12.96
C ALA A 47 -17.28 -0.49 -11.88
N PHE A 48 -16.80 -0.11 -10.70
CA PHE A 48 -17.58 0.39 -9.57
C PHE A 48 -16.96 1.70 -9.07
N ASP A 49 -17.75 2.45 -8.30
CA ASP A 49 -17.27 3.65 -7.64
C ASP A 49 -16.35 3.28 -6.46
N PRO A 50 -15.04 3.62 -6.53
CA PRO A 50 -14.06 3.25 -5.51
C PRO A 50 -14.36 3.85 -4.14
N GLU A 51 -15.14 4.92 -4.04
CA GLU A 51 -15.53 5.51 -2.76
C GLU A 51 -16.38 4.56 -1.92
N THR A 52 -17.14 3.69 -2.57
CA THR A 52 -18.04 2.75 -1.88
C THR A 52 -17.32 1.74 -1.01
N VAL A 53 -16.04 1.43 -1.29
CA VAL A 53 -15.28 0.40 -0.54
C VAL A 53 -14.89 0.83 0.87
N SER A 54 -14.95 2.13 1.17
CA SER A 54 -14.62 2.71 2.49
C SER A 54 -15.83 3.29 3.23
N ASN A 55 -17.05 3.09 2.72
CA ASN A 55 -18.26 3.63 3.35
C ASN A 55 -18.73 2.76 4.53
N GLY A 56 -19.34 3.41 5.53
CA GLY A 56 -20.01 2.76 6.68
C GLY A 56 -19.05 2.23 7.75
N PHE A 57 -17.78 2.63 7.74
CA PHE A 57 -16.83 2.37 8.82
C PHE A 57 -16.82 3.52 9.83
N LYS A 58 -16.48 3.21 11.09
CA LYS A 58 -16.41 4.17 12.18
C LYS A 58 -14.98 4.63 12.48
N THR A 59 -14.03 3.71 12.37
CA THR A 59 -12.63 3.99 12.66
C THR A 59 -11.71 3.45 11.57
N VAL A 60 -10.54 4.07 11.44
CA VAL A 60 -9.43 3.65 10.60
C VAL A 60 -8.18 3.54 11.47
N THR A 61 -7.55 2.38 11.49
CA THR A 61 -6.20 2.22 12.01
C THR A 61 -5.24 2.26 10.83
N LEU A 62 -4.50 3.37 10.71
CA LEU A 62 -3.44 3.54 9.73
C LEU A 62 -2.15 2.94 10.29
N MET A 63 -1.43 2.19 9.48
CA MET A 63 -0.17 1.52 9.84
C MET A 63 0.89 1.83 8.81
N GLY A 64 2.04 2.35 9.24
CA GLY A 64 3.23 2.58 8.42
C GLY A 64 4.36 1.67 8.89
N THR A 65 4.86 0.81 8.01
CA THR A 65 6.04 -0.03 8.26
C THR A 65 7.19 0.48 7.43
N THR A 66 8.20 1.02 8.11
CA THR A 66 9.38 1.63 7.51
C THR A 66 10.53 0.65 7.49
N ILE A 67 11.13 0.48 6.33
CA ILE A 67 12.35 -0.30 6.06
C ILE A 67 13.46 0.72 5.86
N GLU A 68 14.39 0.81 6.79
CA GLU A 68 15.52 1.75 6.74
C GLU A 68 16.79 1.00 6.36
N PHE A 69 17.40 1.40 5.23
CA PHE A 69 18.64 0.81 4.72
C PHE A 69 19.85 1.48 5.34
N ASP A 70 20.84 0.68 5.70
CA ASP A 70 22.12 1.22 6.14
C ASP A 70 22.90 1.90 5.01
N GLU A 71 23.92 2.66 5.37
CA GLU A 71 24.72 3.43 4.40
C GLU A 71 25.51 2.51 3.45
N ALA A 72 26.00 1.38 3.94
CA ALA A 72 26.74 0.40 3.16
C ALA A 72 25.86 -0.21 2.07
N THR A 73 24.65 -0.69 2.42
CA THR A 73 23.67 -1.22 1.45
C THR A 73 23.30 -0.18 0.39
N ARG A 74 23.14 1.09 0.79
CA ARG A 74 22.83 2.18 -0.16
C ARG A 74 24.00 2.47 -1.08
N ALA A 75 25.22 2.45 -0.58
CA ALA A 75 26.44 2.69 -1.37
C ALA A 75 26.69 1.57 -2.40
N GLU A 76 26.31 0.34 -2.12
CA GLU A 76 26.39 -0.78 -3.05
C GLU A 76 25.42 -0.63 -4.23
N CYS A 77 24.33 0.11 -4.08
CA CYS A 77 23.33 0.34 -5.11
C CYS A 77 23.78 1.45 -6.07
N THR A 78 24.75 1.15 -6.94
CA THR A 78 25.38 2.12 -7.84
C THR A 78 24.57 2.43 -9.10
N THR A 79 23.52 1.66 -9.40
CA THR A 79 22.64 1.86 -10.57
C THR A 79 21.17 1.93 -10.17
N PRO A 80 20.31 2.61 -10.97
CA PRO A 80 18.87 2.63 -10.72
C PRO A 80 18.23 1.25 -10.71
N GLU A 81 18.77 0.30 -11.48
CA GLU A 81 18.28 -1.08 -11.51
C GLU A 81 18.61 -1.82 -10.21
N MET A 82 19.84 -1.68 -9.70
CA MET A 82 20.23 -2.25 -8.40
C MET A 82 19.38 -1.68 -7.27
N SER A 83 19.19 -0.36 -7.25
CA SER A 83 18.34 0.33 -6.26
C SER A 83 16.91 -0.20 -6.28
N ARG A 84 16.32 -0.35 -7.47
CA ARG A 84 14.96 -0.86 -7.64
C ARG A 84 14.83 -2.32 -7.23
N THR A 85 15.82 -3.14 -7.57
CA THR A 85 15.85 -4.56 -7.20
C THR A 85 15.95 -4.71 -5.68
N MET A 86 16.84 -3.95 -5.04
CA MET A 86 17.04 -3.94 -3.60
C MET A 86 15.75 -3.52 -2.88
N ALA A 87 15.18 -2.38 -3.27
CA ALA A 87 13.94 -1.87 -2.73
C ALA A 87 12.79 -2.89 -2.84
N THR A 88 12.62 -3.44 -4.04
CA THR A 88 11.56 -4.43 -4.30
C THR A 88 11.72 -5.68 -3.45
N ARG A 89 12.93 -6.20 -3.33
CA ARG A 89 13.23 -7.39 -2.54
C ARG A 89 12.94 -7.16 -1.06
N ALA A 90 13.45 -6.06 -0.48
CA ALA A 90 13.21 -5.71 0.92
C ALA A 90 11.71 -5.55 1.22
N MET A 91 10.98 -4.82 0.35
CA MET A 91 9.54 -4.68 0.48
C MET A 91 8.82 -6.03 0.40
N GLN A 92 9.21 -6.91 -0.51
CA GLN A 92 8.58 -8.24 -0.62
C GLN A 92 8.85 -9.13 0.59
N GLU A 93 10.05 -9.07 1.17
CA GLU A 93 10.39 -9.83 2.38
C GLU A 93 9.58 -9.35 3.57
N VAL A 94 9.52 -8.05 3.81
CA VAL A 94 8.74 -7.46 4.90
C VAL A 94 7.24 -7.67 4.69
N TRP A 95 6.76 -7.61 3.45
CA TRP A 95 5.35 -7.85 3.11
C TRP A 95 4.87 -9.25 3.46
N LYS A 96 5.74 -10.26 3.40
CA LYS A 96 5.41 -11.64 3.81
C LYS A 96 5.02 -11.73 5.29
N THR A 97 5.50 -10.82 6.12
CA THR A 97 5.14 -10.73 7.54
C THR A 97 3.89 -9.87 7.75
N ILE A 98 3.83 -8.69 7.11
CA ILE A 98 2.72 -7.73 7.27
C ILE A 98 1.38 -8.32 6.80
N LEU A 99 1.36 -8.96 5.63
CA LEU A 99 0.10 -9.37 5.01
C LEU A 99 -0.69 -10.40 5.84
N PRO A 100 -0.07 -11.48 6.36
CA PRO A 100 -0.76 -12.41 7.24
C PRO A 100 -1.29 -11.77 8.53
N GLU A 101 -0.51 -10.89 9.15
CA GLU A 101 -0.91 -10.17 10.37
C GLU A 101 -2.10 -9.24 10.09
N LEU A 102 -2.11 -8.55 8.96
CA LEU A 102 -3.19 -7.66 8.56
C LEU A 102 -4.49 -8.44 8.30
N TYR A 103 -4.41 -9.58 7.62
CA TYR A 103 -5.56 -10.46 7.43
C TYR A 103 -6.06 -11.08 8.73
N GLU A 104 -5.16 -11.40 9.66
CA GLU A 104 -5.55 -11.89 10.99
C GLU A 104 -6.34 -10.81 11.76
N LYS A 105 -5.83 -9.57 11.81
CA LYS A 105 -6.53 -8.44 12.42
C LYS A 105 -7.92 -8.23 11.78
N GLU A 106 -8.03 -8.31 10.46
CA GLU A 106 -9.32 -8.21 9.76
C GLU A 106 -10.29 -9.31 10.18
N ARG A 107 -9.82 -10.56 10.33
CA ARG A 107 -10.68 -11.68 10.77
C ARG A 107 -11.16 -11.54 12.21
N GLN A 108 -10.33 -11.00 13.09
CA GLN A 108 -10.64 -10.82 14.51
C GLN A 108 -11.71 -9.76 14.75
N VAL A 109 -11.86 -8.79 13.86
CA VAL A 109 -12.81 -7.69 13.99
C VAL A 109 -13.93 -7.84 12.97
N LYS A 110 -15.09 -8.33 13.42
CA LYS A 110 -16.25 -8.54 12.54
C LYS A 110 -16.64 -7.25 11.81
N GLY A 111 -16.76 -7.35 10.49
CA GLY A 111 -17.15 -6.24 9.63
C GLY A 111 -16.05 -5.24 9.33
N SER A 112 -14.81 -5.54 9.71
CA SER A 112 -13.65 -4.75 9.29
C SER A 112 -13.23 -5.06 7.85
N ARG A 113 -12.42 -4.19 7.27
CA ARG A 113 -11.78 -4.37 5.97
C ARG A 113 -10.37 -3.81 6.01
N CYS A 114 -9.41 -4.61 5.59
CA CYS A 114 -8.05 -4.13 5.44
C CYS A 114 -7.77 -3.57 4.04
N PHE A 115 -6.90 -2.58 3.99
CA PHE A 115 -6.29 -2.02 2.79
C PHE A 115 -4.81 -2.35 2.80
N THR A 116 -4.35 -2.90 1.69
CA THR A 116 -3.01 -3.48 1.55
C THR A 116 -2.12 -2.54 0.74
N TRP A 117 -0.83 -2.82 0.66
CA TRP A 117 0.06 -2.11 -0.25
C TRP A 117 -0.23 -2.45 -1.72
N ARG A 118 -0.39 -3.74 -2.02
CA ARG A 118 -0.76 -4.25 -3.36
C ARG A 118 -1.31 -5.67 -3.26
N CYS A 119 -2.03 -6.10 -4.28
CA CYS A 119 -2.46 -7.50 -4.37
C CYS A 119 -1.30 -8.40 -4.79
N THR A 120 -1.00 -9.43 -3.98
CA THR A 120 0.05 -10.43 -4.21
C THR A 120 -0.48 -11.87 -4.17
N LEU A 121 -1.77 -12.06 -4.42
CA LEU A 121 -2.43 -13.38 -4.29
C LEU A 121 -2.09 -14.37 -5.40
N CYS A 122 -1.60 -13.89 -6.54
CA CYS A 122 -1.31 -14.70 -7.71
C CYS A 122 0.19 -14.66 -8.04
N PRO A 123 0.97 -15.67 -7.63
CA PRO A 123 2.42 -15.70 -7.91
C PRO A 123 2.74 -15.78 -9.41
N GLU A 124 1.85 -16.37 -10.19
CA GLU A 124 1.96 -16.50 -11.65
C GLU A 124 1.49 -15.25 -12.42
N GLY A 125 1.13 -14.18 -11.73
CA GLY A 125 0.57 -12.97 -12.31
C GLY A 125 -0.96 -12.90 -12.25
N CYS A 126 -1.48 -11.68 -12.38
CA CYS A 126 -2.91 -11.42 -12.34
C CYS A 126 -3.59 -11.83 -13.66
N THR A 127 -4.83 -12.31 -13.58
CA THR A 127 -5.64 -12.67 -14.76
C THR A 127 -6.23 -11.46 -15.49
N ARG A 128 -6.13 -10.27 -14.94
CA ARG A 128 -6.73 -9.07 -15.52
C ARG A 128 -6.23 -8.72 -16.91
N PRO A 129 -4.91 -8.78 -17.22
CA PRO A 129 -4.41 -8.52 -18.57
C PRO A 129 -4.99 -9.44 -19.65
N GLU A 130 -5.43 -10.64 -19.23
CA GLU A 130 -6.05 -11.61 -20.11
C GLU A 130 -7.58 -11.47 -20.18
N GLY A 131 -8.14 -10.45 -19.53
CA GLY A 131 -9.60 -10.26 -19.45
C GLY A 131 -10.37 -11.33 -18.64
N ARG A 132 -9.65 -12.18 -17.91
CA ARG A 132 -10.25 -13.25 -17.10
C ARG A 132 -10.58 -12.78 -15.68
N PRO A 133 -11.67 -13.30 -15.05
CA PRO A 133 -12.03 -12.93 -13.67
C PRO A 133 -10.92 -13.16 -12.65
N CYS A 134 -10.97 -12.41 -11.53
CA CYS A 134 -10.06 -12.62 -10.42
C CYS A 134 -10.16 -14.06 -9.88
N ARG A 135 -9.02 -14.72 -9.65
CA ARG A 135 -8.98 -16.07 -9.05
C ARG A 135 -9.37 -16.08 -7.57
N HIS A 136 -9.24 -14.94 -6.90
CA HIS A 136 -9.42 -14.81 -5.44
C HIS A 136 -10.25 -13.57 -5.07
N PRO A 137 -11.51 -13.44 -5.57
CA PRO A 137 -12.30 -12.22 -5.37
C PRO A 137 -12.56 -11.93 -3.88
N ASP A 138 -12.79 -12.95 -3.07
CA ASP A 138 -13.10 -12.82 -1.65
C ASP A 138 -11.87 -12.37 -0.81
N ARG A 139 -10.67 -12.68 -1.31
CA ARG A 139 -9.40 -12.34 -0.66
C ARG A 139 -8.76 -11.07 -1.20
N LEU A 140 -9.26 -10.57 -2.32
CA LEU A 140 -8.76 -9.34 -2.94
C LEU A 140 -8.92 -8.17 -1.97
N ARG A 141 -7.83 -7.44 -1.76
CA ARG A 141 -7.82 -6.17 -1.04
C ARG A 141 -7.15 -5.11 -1.92
N TYR A 142 -7.65 -3.90 -1.80
CA TYR A 142 -7.14 -2.73 -2.53
C TYR A 142 -6.05 -2.04 -1.72
N SER A 143 -5.19 -1.27 -2.38
CA SER A 143 -4.39 -0.28 -1.67
C SER A 143 -5.23 0.98 -1.40
N LEU A 144 -4.79 1.78 -0.44
CA LEU A 144 -5.45 3.06 -0.13
C LEU A 144 -5.44 3.99 -1.35
N GLU A 145 -4.31 4.08 -2.04
CA GLU A 145 -4.14 4.90 -3.24
C GLU A 145 -5.08 4.48 -4.35
N ALA A 146 -5.24 3.17 -4.55
CA ALA A 146 -6.10 2.63 -5.61
C ALA A 146 -7.58 2.98 -5.44
N VAL A 147 -8.00 3.33 -4.23
CA VAL A 147 -9.37 3.76 -3.90
C VAL A 147 -9.45 5.23 -3.48
N GLY A 148 -8.44 6.01 -3.85
CA GLY A 148 -8.49 7.46 -3.81
C GLY A 148 -7.92 8.13 -2.57
N PHE A 149 -7.15 7.44 -1.70
CA PHE A 149 -6.55 8.06 -0.53
C PHE A 149 -5.12 8.54 -0.79
N ASP A 150 -4.82 9.77 -0.39
CA ASP A 150 -3.46 10.34 -0.35
C ASP A 150 -2.69 9.78 0.84
N VAL A 151 -1.97 8.67 0.61
CA VAL A 151 -1.18 8.00 1.65
C VAL A 151 0.03 8.83 2.07
N THR A 152 0.53 9.71 1.21
CA THR A 152 1.67 10.58 1.53
C THR A 152 1.26 11.59 2.59
N ALA A 153 0.15 12.29 2.38
CA ALA A 153 -0.39 13.22 3.36
C ALA A 153 -0.80 12.50 4.66
N ALA A 154 -1.47 11.35 4.55
CA ALA A 154 -1.91 10.59 5.72
C ALA A 154 -0.74 10.05 6.56
N ALA A 155 0.33 9.55 5.94
CA ALA A 155 1.52 9.07 6.65
C ALA A 155 2.27 10.21 7.33
N HIS A 156 2.43 11.35 6.65
CA HIS A 156 3.05 12.55 7.21
C HIS A 156 2.29 13.04 8.44
N ASP A 157 1.00 13.35 8.27
CA ASP A 157 0.19 14.00 9.29
C ASP A 157 -0.10 13.12 10.50
N LEU A 158 -0.37 11.83 10.27
CA LEU A 158 -0.87 10.94 11.32
C LEU A 158 0.23 10.07 11.95
N LEU A 159 1.27 9.73 11.19
CA LEU A 159 2.34 8.86 11.67
C LEU A 159 3.68 9.60 11.86
N GLY A 160 3.79 10.84 11.35
CA GLY A 160 5.06 11.56 11.31
C GLY A 160 6.09 10.82 10.47
N ILE A 161 5.65 10.27 9.32
CA ILE A 161 6.49 9.54 8.37
C ILE A 161 6.46 10.28 7.03
N ASP A 162 7.60 10.80 6.59
CA ASP A 162 7.77 11.33 5.25
C ASP A 162 8.08 10.19 4.29
N LEU A 163 7.22 9.98 3.28
CA LEU A 163 7.47 8.96 2.26
C LEU A 163 8.56 9.44 1.32
N GLU A 164 9.64 8.67 1.20
CA GLU A 164 10.72 8.98 0.27
C GLU A 164 10.47 8.32 -1.10
N TRP A 165 10.69 9.10 -2.15
CA TRP A 165 10.59 8.64 -3.54
C TRP A 165 11.93 8.85 -4.24
N SER A 166 12.47 7.81 -4.88
CA SER A 166 13.69 7.93 -5.66
C SER A 166 13.45 8.81 -6.88
N SER A 167 14.05 9.99 -6.90
CA SER A 167 14.02 10.95 -8.03
C SER A 167 15.22 10.83 -8.95
N ASP A 168 16.36 10.31 -8.43
CA ASP A 168 17.66 10.22 -9.13
C ASP A 168 18.06 8.77 -9.41
N GLY A 169 17.16 7.81 -9.15
CA GLY A 169 17.39 6.38 -9.32
C GLY A 169 18.24 5.74 -8.24
N LYS A 170 18.65 6.49 -7.20
CA LYS A 170 19.36 5.93 -6.04
C LYS A 170 18.40 5.25 -5.06
N LEU A 171 18.93 4.33 -4.27
CA LEU A 171 18.19 3.75 -3.16
C LEU A 171 17.96 4.82 -2.08
N THR A 172 16.71 5.07 -1.75
CA THR A 172 16.30 5.99 -0.68
C THR A 172 16.82 5.51 0.67
N LYS A 173 16.90 6.42 1.65
CA LYS A 173 17.29 6.05 3.01
C LYS A 173 16.30 5.05 3.60
N HIS A 174 15.03 5.27 3.37
CA HIS A 174 13.98 4.35 3.80
C HIS A 174 12.87 4.21 2.75
N ILE A 175 12.08 3.15 2.90
CA ILE A 175 10.85 2.91 2.17
C ILE A 175 9.78 2.59 3.19
N THR A 176 8.56 3.10 3.01
CA THR A 176 7.46 2.82 3.93
C THR A 176 6.31 2.12 3.21
N ILE A 177 5.87 1.01 3.77
CA ILE A 177 4.65 0.31 3.37
C ILE A 177 3.51 0.83 4.23
N VAL A 178 2.53 1.48 3.61
CA VAL A 178 1.35 2.00 4.29
C VAL A 178 0.18 1.04 4.08
N THR A 179 -0.48 0.67 5.18
CA THR A 179 -1.67 -0.19 5.20
C THR A 179 -2.70 0.38 6.16
N ALA A 180 -3.94 -0.08 6.07
CA ALA A 180 -4.98 0.33 6.99
C ALA A 180 -5.97 -0.78 7.31
N LEU A 181 -6.58 -0.69 8.49
CA LEU A 181 -7.74 -1.48 8.89
C LEU A 181 -8.91 -0.56 9.20
N PHE A 182 -9.98 -0.68 8.43
CA PHE A 182 -11.24 0.03 8.63
C PHE A 182 -12.19 -0.85 9.44
N CYS A 183 -12.76 -0.32 10.52
CA CYS A 183 -13.64 -1.03 11.45
C CYS A 183 -15.01 -0.35 11.55
N ARG A 184 -16.08 -1.18 11.63
CA ARG A 184 -17.49 -0.74 11.77
C ARG A 184 -17.90 -0.48 13.22
#